data_e99fb701d0e7d2bff770fd4568ac39ff
#
_entry.id   e99fb701d0e7d2bff770fd4568ac39ff
#
_cell.length_a   1.000
_cell.length_b   1.000
_cell.length_c   1.000
_cell.angle_alpha   90.00
_cell.angle_beta   90.00
_cell.angle_gamma   90.00
#
_symmetry.space_group_name_H-M   'P 1'
#
loop_
_entity.id
_entity.type
_entity.pdbx_description
1 polymer ?
#
loop_
_entity_poly.entity_id
_entity_poly.type
_entity_poly.pdbx_seq_one_letter_code
_entity_poly.pdbx_strand_id
1 'polypeptide(L)'
;MLEEVKKSLEESPIVKKGDYNYFVNSISDGVPAMNPKMLRELILSISRHADLNVDKIVAIEAMGIHLATALSLATDIPFVVIRKREYGLEGECKVYQKTGYGSSNLFINDLHKGEKILLIDDVVSTGGTLIALIKTLKDLGLDIKSVVAVIDKGQGKKIVKKETGIDVLSIVKLDIIDGKVVIEKTIED
;
A
#
# COMPACT_ATOMS: atom_id res chain seq x y z
N MET A 1 -11.83 -14.95 9.43
CA MET A 1 -10.51 -14.30 9.42
C MET A 1 -10.68 -12.79 9.19
N LEU A 2 -9.74 -11.96 9.57
CA LEU A 2 -9.83 -10.49 9.49
C LEU A 2 -10.84 -9.83 10.46
N GLU A 3 -11.15 -10.45 11.58
CA GLU A 3 -12.13 -9.90 12.54
C GLU A 3 -11.65 -8.59 13.19
N GLU A 4 -10.38 -8.54 13.61
CA GLU A 4 -9.79 -7.33 14.20
C GLU A 4 -9.61 -6.23 13.14
N VAL A 5 -9.34 -6.61 11.89
CA VAL A 5 -9.24 -5.66 10.76
C VAL A 5 -10.60 -5.05 10.47
N LYS A 6 -11.65 -5.87 10.33
CA LYS A 6 -13.02 -5.39 10.06
C LYS A 6 -13.48 -4.46 11.18
N LYS A 7 -13.36 -4.91 12.43
CA LYS A 7 -13.73 -4.11 13.61
C LYS A 7 -13.02 -2.76 13.65
N SER A 8 -11.70 -2.76 13.45
CA SER A 8 -10.90 -1.52 13.46
C SER A 8 -11.34 -0.54 12.37
N LEU A 9 -11.65 -1.03 11.16
CA LEU A 9 -12.08 -0.19 10.05
C LEU A 9 -13.50 0.37 10.26
N GLU A 10 -14.44 -0.45 10.72
CA GLU A 10 -15.83 -0.03 11.00
C GLU A 10 -15.92 0.99 12.14
N GLU A 11 -15.03 0.89 13.14
CA GLU A 11 -14.94 1.82 14.27
C GLU A 11 -14.10 3.08 13.95
N SER A 12 -13.59 3.23 12.72
CA SER A 12 -12.74 4.36 12.34
C SER A 12 -13.50 5.68 12.39
N PRO A 13 -13.00 6.70 13.10
CA PRO A 13 -13.61 8.02 13.09
C PRO A 13 -13.49 8.66 11.71
N ILE A 14 -14.55 9.37 11.32
CA ILE A 14 -14.59 10.14 10.08
C ILE A 14 -14.37 11.62 10.40
N VAL A 15 -13.39 12.23 9.73
CA VAL A 15 -13.12 13.66 9.81
C VAL A 15 -13.36 14.32 8.45
N LYS A 16 -13.90 15.52 8.44
CA LYS A 16 -14.05 16.31 7.21
C LYS A 16 -12.76 17.04 6.88
N LYS A 17 -12.28 16.88 5.64
CA LYS A 17 -11.20 17.69 5.06
C LYS A 17 -11.76 18.40 3.82
N GLY A 18 -12.25 19.64 3.99
CA GLY A 18 -13.07 20.31 2.96
C GLY A 18 -14.35 19.52 2.70
N ASP A 19 -14.62 19.23 1.43
CA ASP A 19 -15.79 18.43 1.01
C ASP A 19 -15.55 16.92 1.07
N TYR A 20 -14.35 16.48 1.50
CA TYR A 20 -13.98 15.08 1.52
C TYR A 20 -14.11 14.48 2.92
N ASN A 21 -14.81 13.35 3.01
CA ASN A 21 -14.87 12.53 4.21
C ASN A 21 -13.63 11.62 4.27
N TYR A 22 -12.82 11.80 5.30
CA TYR A 22 -11.59 11.07 5.54
C TYR A 22 -11.75 10.19 6.78
N PHE A 23 -11.53 8.89 6.66
CA PHE A 23 -11.47 8.00 7.81
C PHE A 23 -10.04 7.99 8.38
N VAL A 24 -9.92 7.93 9.69
CA VAL A 24 -8.63 7.85 10.38
C VAL A 24 -8.50 6.45 10.97
N ASN A 25 -7.47 5.72 10.56
CA ASN A 25 -7.24 4.36 11.01
C ASN A 25 -5.75 4.09 11.24
N SER A 26 -5.43 3.18 12.14
CA SER A 26 -4.04 2.83 12.42
C SER A 26 -3.31 2.25 11.21
N ILE A 27 -4.00 1.62 10.26
CA ILE A 27 -3.41 1.10 9.02
C ILE A 27 -2.92 2.24 8.13
N SER A 28 -3.73 3.29 7.96
CA SER A 28 -3.45 4.40 7.03
C SER A 28 -2.84 5.64 7.66
N ASP A 29 -2.96 5.78 9.00
CA ASP A 29 -2.54 7.01 9.69
C ASP A 29 -1.66 6.74 10.93
N GLY A 30 -1.51 5.48 11.35
CA GLY A 30 -0.83 5.13 12.59
C GLY A 30 -1.57 5.55 13.86
N VAL A 31 -2.83 5.96 13.74
CA VAL A 31 -3.70 6.42 14.83
C VAL A 31 -5.09 5.81 14.61
N PRO A 32 -5.71 5.27 15.68
CA PRO A 32 -5.21 4.98 17.04
C PRO A 32 -4.05 3.96 17.05
N ALA A 33 -3.61 3.56 18.23
CA ALA A 33 -2.52 2.58 18.38
C ALA A 33 -2.79 1.31 17.56
N MET A 34 -1.79 0.85 16.82
CA MET A 34 -1.86 -0.35 16.00
C MET A 34 -2.07 -1.59 16.88
N ASN A 35 -3.19 -2.28 16.68
CA ASN A 35 -3.46 -3.54 17.34
C ASN A 35 -2.57 -4.66 16.78
N PRO A 36 -1.72 -5.33 17.59
CA PRO A 36 -0.84 -6.38 17.07
C PRO A 36 -1.59 -7.62 16.57
N LYS A 37 -2.82 -7.89 17.02
CA LYS A 37 -3.65 -8.97 16.46
C LYS A 37 -4.10 -8.60 15.04
N MET A 38 -4.59 -7.38 14.83
CA MET A 38 -4.96 -6.85 13.53
C MET A 38 -3.78 -6.90 12.56
N LEU A 39 -2.60 -6.47 12.99
CA LEU A 39 -1.40 -6.52 12.14
C LEU A 39 -1.05 -7.97 11.75
N ARG A 40 -1.15 -8.94 12.68
CA ARG A 40 -0.97 -10.37 12.36
C ARG A 40 -2.01 -10.89 11.35
N GLU A 41 -3.28 -10.51 11.47
CA GLU A 41 -4.32 -10.89 10.51
C GLU A 41 -4.00 -10.37 9.10
N LEU A 42 -3.55 -9.12 9.00
CA LEU A 42 -3.14 -8.52 7.73
C LEU A 42 -1.97 -9.27 7.10
N ILE A 43 -0.90 -9.53 7.88
CA ILE A 43 0.29 -10.19 7.37
C ILE A 43 0.00 -11.63 6.95
N LEU A 44 -0.81 -12.36 7.72
CA LEU A 44 -1.24 -13.71 7.35
C LEU A 44 -2.06 -13.71 6.05
N SER A 45 -2.96 -12.75 5.88
CA SER A 45 -3.75 -12.63 4.65
C SER A 45 -2.88 -12.25 3.45
N ILE A 46 -1.97 -11.28 3.60
CA ILE A 46 -1.00 -10.93 2.55
C ILE A 46 -0.16 -12.15 2.16
N SER A 47 0.38 -12.88 3.15
CA SER A 47 1.25 -14.03 2.92
C SER A 47 0.56 -15.19 2.19
N ARG A 48 -0.76 -15.29 2.27
CA ARG A 48 -1.52 -16.33 1.57
C ARG A 48 -1.84 -15.99 0.13
N HIS A 49 -1.98 -14.71 -0.19
CA HIS A 49 -2.53 -14.26 -1.46
C HIS A 49 -1.51 -13.55 -2.36
N ALA A 50 -0.41 -13.04 -1.81
CA ALA A 50 0.65 -12.41 -2.57
C ALA A 50 1.69 -13.44 -3.04
N ASP A 51 2.29 -13.20 -4.20
CA ASP A 51 3.48 -13.94 -4.62
C ASP A 51 4.69 -13.43 -3.82
N LEU A 52 5.20 -14.29 -2.94
CA LEU A 52 6.34 -14.02 -2.07
C LEU A 52 7.67 -14.57 -2.63
N ASN A 53 7.68 -15.08 -3.86
CA ASN A 53 8.93 -15.45 -4.55
C ASN A 53 9.63 -14.18 -5.08
N VAL A 54 10.09 -13.34 -4.15
CA VAL A 54 10.67 -12.02 -4.40
C VAL A 54 12.00 -11.86 -3.68
N ASP A 55 12.87 -11.01 -4.22
CA ASP A 55 14.15 -10.67 -3.62
C ASP A 55 14.01 -9.59 -2.54
N LYS A 56 13.03 -8.67 -2.72
CA LYS A 56 12.78 -7.56 -1.80
C LYS A 56 11.30 -7.20 -1.70
N ILE A 57 10.89 -6.77 -0.51
CA ILE A 57 9.63 -6.06 -0.28
C ILE A 57 9.92 -4.57 -0.43
N VAL A 58 9.12 -3.85 -1.19
CA VAL A 58 9.27 -2.42 -1.44
C VAL A 58 8.11 -1.67 -0.78
N ALA A 59 8.40 -0.95 0.29
CA ALA A 59 7.41 -0.16 1.03
C ALA A 59 7.32 1.26 0.49
N ILE A 60 6.11 1.84 0.50
CA ILE A 60 5.90 3.26 0.21
C ILE A 60 5.79 4.04 1.52
N GLU A 61 6.59 5.11 1.66
CA GLU A 61 6.50 6.02 2.82
C GLU A 61 5.17 6.78 2.81
N ALA A 62 4.48 6.86 3.96
CA ALA A 62 4.89 6.44 5.30
C ALA A 62 4.25 5.10 5.71
N MET A 63 3.00 4.88 5.36
CA MET A 63 2.20 3.81 5.98
C MET A 63 2.42 2.41 5.39
N GLY A 64 3.13 2.28 4.27
CA GLY A 64 3.64 0.99 3.82
C GLY A 64 4.76 0.41 4.71
N ILE A 65 5.45 1.25 5.50
CA ILE A 65 6.65 0.84 6.26
C ILE A 65 6.32 -0.21 7.33
N HIS A 66 5.31 0.01 8.15
CA HIS A 66 4.96 -0.94 9.22
C HIS A 66 4.45 -2.28 8.67
N LEU A 67 3.77 -2.25 7.52
CA LEU A 67 3.30 -3.45 6.82
C LEU A 67 4.50 -4.25 6.27
N ALA A 68 5.42 -3.58 5.57
CA ALA A 68 6.62 -4.20 5.06
C ALA A 68 7.52 -4.74 6.17
N THR A 69 7.67 -4.00 7.28
CA THR A 69 8.43 -4.46 8.44
C THR A 69 7.85 -5.75 9.02
N ALA A 70 6.54 -5.78 9.23
CA ALA A 70 5.88 -6.97 9.78
C ALA A 70 5.91 -8.16 8.80
N LEU A 71 5.75 -7.91 7.49
CA LEU A 71 5.86 -8.94 6.47
C LEU A 71 7.29 -9.48 6.36
N SER A 72 8.30 -8.60 6.38
CA SER A 72 9.71 -8.98 6.37
C SER A 72 10.07 -9.88 7.56
N LEU A 73 9.63 -9.52 8.78
CA LEU A 73 9.83 -10.35 9.97
C LEU A 73 9.14 -11.72 9.90
N ALA A 74 8.01 -11.82 9.19
CA ALA A 74 7.27 -13.05 9.03
C ALA A 74 7.80 -13.97 7.92
N THR A 75 8.58 -13.43 6.98
CA THR A 75 9.00 -14.13 5.74
C THR A 75 10.50 -14.21 5.54
N ASP A 76 11.30 -13.52 6.37
CA ASP A 76 12.76 -13.34 6.23
C ASP A 76 13.18 -12.68 4.91
N ILE A 77 12.23 -12.01 4.20
CA ILE A 77 12.51 -11.26 2.98
C ILE A 77 12.93 -9.84 3.36
N PRO A 78 14.08 -9.33 2.88
CA PRO A 78 14.51 -7.96 3.17
C PRO A 78 13.56 -6.94 2.56
N PHE A 79 13.47 -5.75 3.16
CA PHE A 79 12.67 -4.67 2.60
C PHE A 79 13.44 -3.37 2.44
N VAL A 80 13.01 -2.56 1.48
CA VAL A 80 13.49 -1.21 1.21
C VAL A 80 12.31 -0.24 1.19
N VAL A 81 12.56 1.02 1.52
CA VAL A 81 11.53 2.05 1.59
C VAL A 81 11.72 3.09 0.49
N ILE A 82 10.70 3.29 -0.34
CA ILE A 82 10.60 4.45 -1.23
C ILE A 82 10.24 5.67 -0.38
N ARG A 83 11.13 6.68 -0.37
CA ARG A 83 11.07 7.81 0.54
C ARG A 83 10.58 9.08 -0.15
N LYS A 84 10.00 9.98 0.64
CA LYS A 84 9.67 11.36 0.22
C LYS A 84 10.86 12.30 0.29
N ARG A 85 11.99 11.83 0.85
CA ARG A 85 13.22 12.58 1.05
C ARG A 85 14.31 12.11 0.10
N GLU A 86 14.96 13.04 -0.55
CA GLU A 86 16.17 12.85 -1.34
C GLU A 86 17.39 12.63 -0.44
N TYR A 87 18.23 11.66 -0.78
CA TYR A 87 19.48 11.36 -0.09
C TYR A 87 20.72 11.68 -0.94
N GLY A 88 20.56 11.79 -2.27
CA GLY A 88 21.66 12.01 -3.20
C GLY A 88 22.60 10.80 -3.32
N LEU A 89 22.09 9.59 -3.13
CA LEU A 89 22.87 8.37 -3.29
C LEU A 89 23.08 8.08 -4.77
N GLU A 90 24.20 7.42 -5.09
CA GLU A 90 24.45 6.94 -6.44
C GLU A 90 23.35 5.97 -6.88
N GLY A 91 22.77 6.21 -8.05
CA GLY A 91 21.67 5.41 -8.58
C GLY A 91 20.29 5.77 -8.00
N GLU A 92 20.18 6.79 -7.13
CA GLU A 92 18.87 7.26 -6.65
C GLU A 92 17.98 7.69 -7.82
N CYS A 93 16.76 7.13 -7.88
CA CYS A 93 15.78 7.46 -8.91
C CYS A 93 14.64 8.29 -8.32
N LYS A 94 14.42 9.48 -8.92
CA LYS A 94 13.33 10.39 -8.54
C LYS A 94 12.08 10.09 -9.34
N VAL A 95 10.96 9.92 -8.63
CA VAL A 95 9.62 9.69 -9.21
C VAL A 95 8.70 10.83 -8.86
N TYR A 96 8.11 11.46 -9.87
CA TYR A 96 7.06 12.44 -9.65
C TYR A 96 5.71 11.74 -9.57
N GLN A 97 5.00 11.94 -8.46
CA GLN A 97 3.65 11.41 -8.27
C GLN A 97 2.61 12.54 -8.19
N LYS A 98 1.43 12.26 -8.75
CA LYS A 98 0.23 13.09 -8.58
C LYS A 98 -0.83 12.28 -7.87
N THR A 99 -1.29 12.77 -6.73
CA THR A 99 -2.34 12.16 -5.92
C THR A 99 -3.61 13.00 -5.96
N GLY A 100 -4.71 12.51 -5.40
CA GLY A 100 -5.94 13.30 -5.24
C GLY A 100 -5.78 14.54 -4.34
N TYR A 101 -4.70 14.62 -3.57
CA TYR A 101 -4.44 15.69 -2.58
C TYR A 101 -3.28 16.62 -2.96
N GLY A 102 -2.60 16.36 -4.08
CA GLY A 102 -1.46 17.17 -4.51
C GLY A 102 -0.43 16.37 -5.30
N SER A 103 0.76 16.95 -5.44
CA SER A 103 1.89 16.31 -6.12
C SER A 103 3.11 16.35 -5.22
N SER A 104 3.93 15.31 -5.30
CA SER A 104 5.20 15.22 -4.56
C SER A 104 6.19 14.32 -5.29
N ASN A 105 7.46 14.39 -4.85
CA ASN A 105 8.47 13.48 -5.32
C ASN A 105 8.62 12.29 -4.37
N LEU A 106 8.93 11.14 -4.95
CA LEU A 106 9.38 9.94 -4.24
C LEU A 106 10.78 9.60 -4.74
N PHE A 107 11.57 8.95 -3.91
CA PHE A 107 12.95 8.61 -4.18
C PHE A 107 13.17 7.13 -3.93
N ILE A 108 13.62 6.44 -4.97
CA ILE A 108 13.90 5.00 -4.98
C ILE A 108 15.41 4.80 -4.84
N ASN A 109 15.80 3.97 -3.88
CA ASN A 109 17.18 3.57 -3.63
C ASN A 109 17.26 2.07 -3.46
N ASP A 110 18.45 1.49 -3.64
CA ASP A 110 18.76 0.08 -3.39
C ASP A 110 17.84 -0.92 -4.10
N LEU A 111 17.44 -0.59 -5.33
CA LEU A 111 16.73 -1.51 -6.23
C LEU A 111 17.52 -1.67 -7.53
N HIS A 112 17.75 -2.93 -7.94
CA HIS A 112 18.61 -3.25 -9.08
C HIS A 112 17.84 -3.99 -10.18
N LYS A 113 18.22 -3.72 -11.43
CA LYS A 113 17.63 -4.37 -12.60
C LYS A 113 17.62 -5.90 -12.46
N GLY A 114 16.46 -6.50 -12.73
CA GLY A 114 16.25 -7.95 -12.67
C GLY A 114 15.78 -8.47 -11.31
N GLU A 115 15.82 -7.65 -10.25
CA GLU A 115 15.28 -8.07 -8.95
C GLU A 115 13.76 -8.25 -9.03
N LYS A 116 13.27 -9.29 -8.37
CA LYS A 116 11.85 -9.57 -8.17
C LYS A 116 11.38 -8.84 -6.92
N ILE A 117 10.27 -8.12 -7.03
CA ILE A 117 9.77 -7.30 -5.93
C ILE A 117 8.30 -7.49 -5.63
N LEU A 118 7.94 -7.28 -4.37
CA LEU A 118 6.57 -7.04 -3.90
C LEU A 118 6.47 -5.59 -3.48
N LEU A 119 5.61 -4.80 -4.14
CA LEU A 119 5.33 -3.41 -3.75
C LEU A 119 4.16 -3.39 -2.76
N ILE A 120 4.31 -2.68 -1.62
CA ILE A 120 3.28 -2.61 -0.58
C ILE A 120 2.98 -1.18 -0.14
N ASP A 121 1.68 -0.87 -0.04
CA ASP A 121 1.14 0.38 0.49
C ASP A 121 -0.10 0.11 1.38
N ASP A 122 -0.55 1.12 2.09
CA ASP A 122 -1.73 1.04 2.96
C ASP A 122 -3.05 1.16 2.18
N VAL A 123 -3.18 2.16 1.31
CA VAL A 123 -4.45 2.50 0.62
C VAL A 123 -4.27 2.76 -0.86
N VAL A 124 -5.10 2.16 -1.69
CA VAL A 124 -5.30 2.58 -3.07
C VAL A 124 -6.65 3.29 -3.22
N SER A 125 -6.60 4.60 -3.54
CA SER A 125 -7.80 5.43 -3.73
C SER A 125 -7.91 5.93 -5.17
N THR A 126 -7.03 6.82 -5.63
CA THR A 126 -6.97 7.31 -7.02
C THR A 126 -6.00 6.50 -7.88
N GLY A 127 -5.10 5.77 -7.27
CA GLY A 127 -4.07 4.97 -7.93
C GLY A 127 -2.85 5.75 -8.44
N GLY A 128 -2.83 7.08 -8.30
CA GLY A 128 -1.77 7.92 -8.90
C GLY A 128 -0.35 7.55 -8.43
N THR A 129 -0.17 7.30 -7.13
CA THR A 129 1.12 6.85 -6.57
C THR A 129 1.56 5.52 -7.16
N LEU A 130 0.69 4.52 -7.12
CA LEU A 130 1.00 3.18 -7.64
C LEU A 130 1.29 3.20 -9.13
N ILE A 131 0.53 3.97 -9.92
CA ILE A 131 0.76 4.08 -11.37
C ILE A 131 2.15 4.65 -11.66
N ALA A 132 2.52 5.76 -11.00
CA ALA A 132 3.82 6.38 -11.19
C ALA A 132 4.96 5.43 -10.80
N LEU A 133 4.85 4.78 -9.64
CA LEU A 133 5.86 3.84 -9.16
C LEU A 133 5.97 2.59 -10.03
N ILE A 134 4.85 1.95 -10.38
CA ILE A 134 4.86 0.74 -11.21
C ILE A 134 5.53 1.01 -12.57
N LYS A 135 5.20 2.14 -13.22
CA LYS A 135 5.84 2.52 -14.49
C LYS A 135 7.35 2.70 -14.31
N THR A 136 7.76 3.48 -13.32
CA THR A 136 9.19 3.71 -13.05
C THR A 136 9.93 2.43 -12.68
N LEU A 137 9.37 1.57 -11.81
CA LEU A 137 10.00 0.31 -11.41
C LEU A 137 10.16 -0.65 -12.62
N LYS A 138 9.20 -0.67 -13.54
CA LYS A 138 9.33 -1.40 -14.81
C LYS A 138 10.42 -0.80 -15.70
N ASP A 139 10.50 0.52 -15.81
CA ASP A 139 11.53 1.20 -16.62
C ASP A 139 12.94 0.96 -16.06
N LEU A 140 13.07 0.81 -14.73
CA LEU A 140 14.29 0.38 -14.06
C LEU A 140 14.63 -1.12 -14.28
N GLY A 141 13.71 -1.87 -14.91
CA GLY A 141 13.90 -3.28 -15.23
C GLY A 141 13.66 -4.24 -14.08
N LEU A 142 12.85 -3.85 -13.10
CA LEU A 142 12.43 -4.70 -11.99
C LEU A 142 11.30 -5.64 -12.39
N ASP A 143 11.26 -6.84 -11.81
CA ASP A 143 10.20 -7.84 -12.00
C ASP A 143 9.18 -7.74 -10.84
N ILE A 144 8.07 -7.04 -11.08
CA ILE A 144 7.02 -6.82 -10.08
C ILE A 144 6.13 -8.05 -10.00
N LYS A 145 6.29 -8.87 -8.94
CA LYS A 145 5.50 -10.08 -8.71
C LYS A 145 4.15 -9.82 -8.07
N SER A 146 4.11 -8.89 -7.12
CA SER A 146 2.88 -8.50 -6.44
C SER A 146 2.85 -7.00 -6.17
N VAL A 147 1.66 -6.41 -6.25
CA VAL A 147 1.38 -5.07 -5.73
C VAL A 147 0.25 -5.20 -4.72
N VAL A 148 0.51 -4.81 -3.49
CA VAL A 148 -0.43 -4.92 -2.37
C VAL A 148 -0.79 -3.53 -1.89
N ALA A 149 -2.10 -3.26 -1.77
CA ALA A 149 -2.63 -2.13 -1.02
C ALA A 149 -3.69 -2.68 -0.08
N VAL A 150 -3.48 -2.58 1.23
CA VAL A 150 -4.35 -3.21 2.23
C VAL A 150 -5.81 -2.79 2.03
N ILE A 151 -6.04 -1.50 1.82
CA ILE A 151 -7.38 -0.91 1.66
C ILE A 151 -7.60 -0.47 0.20
N ASP A 152 -8.67 -0.97 -0.42
CA ASP A 152 -9.18 -0.49 -1.71
C ASP A 152 -10.35 0.47 -1.45
N LYS A 153 -10.19 1.75 -1.83
CA LYS A 153 -11.22 2.78 -1.72
C LYS A 153 -11.46 3.46 -3.06
N GLY A 154 -12.67 3.38 -3.56
CA GLY A 154 -13.05 4.03 -4.82
C GLY A 154 -12.66 3.24 -6.07
N GLN A 155 -12.05 3.88 -7.07
CA GLN A 155 -11.77 3.27 -8.38
C GLN A 155 -10.27 3.08 -8.68
N GLY A 156 -9.39 3.40 -7.73
CA GLY A 156 -7.94 3.42 -7.95
C GLY A 156 -7.37 2.11 -8.46
N LYS A 157 -7.80 1.00 -7.90
CA LYS A 157 -7.39 -0.34 -8.31
C LYS A 157 -7.69 -0.63 -9.80
N LYS A 158 -8.89 -0.27 -10.29
CA LYS A 158 -9.27 -0.43 -11.70
C LYS A 158 -8.43 0.47 -12.60
N ILE A 159 -8.15 1.70 -12.16
CA ILE A 159 -7.33 2.65 -12.91
C ILE A 159 -5.89 2.15 -12.99
N VAL A 160 -5.31 1.66 -11.89
CA VAL A 160 -3.96 1.06 -11.89
C VAL A 160 -3.88 -0.10 -12.87
N LYS A 161 -4.85 -1.03 -12.87
CA LYS A 161 -4.90 -2.15 -13.82
C LYS A 161 -4.93 -1.67 -15.26
N LYS A 162 -5.79 -0.70 -15.58
CA LYS A 162 -5.91 -0.13 -16.93
C LYS A 162 -4.60 0.52 -17.40
N GLU A 163 -3.96 1.29 -16.54
CA GLU A 163 -2.78 2.10 -16.88
C GLU A 163 -1.46 1.33 -16.88
N THR A 164 -1.37 0.23 -16.13
CA THR A 164 -0.10 -0.50 -15.93
C THR A 164 -0.15 -1.97 -16.33
N GLY A 165 -1.34 -2.53 -16.52
CA GLY A 165 -1.57 -3.96 -16.73
C GLY A 165 -1.45 -4.81 -15.45
N ILE A 166 -1.08 -4.22 -14.31
CA ILE A 166 -0.87 -4.95 -13.06
C ILE A 166 -2.12 -4.90 -12.19
N ASP A 167 -2.49 -6.05 -11.63
CA ASP A 167 -3.54 -6.13 -10.62
C ASP A 167 -2.99 -5.74 -9.24
N VAL A 168 -3.78 -4.97 -8.50
CA VAL A 168 -3.48 -4.67 -7.09
C VAL A 168 -4.24 -5.67 -6.21
N LEU A 169 -3.51 -6.41 -5.38
CA LEU A 169 -4.09 -7.22 -4.32
C LEU A 169 -4.56 -6.30 -3.20
N SER A 170 -5.82 -6.40 -2.82
CA SER A 170 -6.35 -5.63 -1.68
C SER A 170 -7.01 -6.56 -0.68
N ILE A 171 -6.76 -6.31 0.61
CA ILE A 171 -7.29 -7.13 1.69
C ILE A 171 -8.74 -6.76 1.99
N VAL A 172 -9.05 -5.47 2.00
CA VAL A 172 -10.39 -4.95 2.27
C VAL A 172 -10.77 -3.92 1.23
N LYS A 173 -11.98 -4.07 0.67
CA LYS A 173 -12.64 -3.02 -0.10
C LYS A 173 -13.67 -2.35 0.76
N LEU A 174 -13.62 -1.02 0.85
CA LEU A 174 -14.53 -0.21 1.65
C LEU A 174 -14.91 1.11 0.97
N ASP A 175 -16.00 1.69 1.45
CA ASP A 175 -16.38 3.07 1.13
C ASP A 175 -16.90 3.79 2.39
N ILE A 176 -17.11 5.10 2.29
CA ILE A 176 -17.72 5.92 3.33
C ILE A 176 -19.14 6.26 2.90
N ILE A 177 -20.12 5.67 3.57
CA ILE A 177 -21.55 5.85 3.30
C ILE A 177 -22.18 6.44 4.57
N ASP A 178 -22.92 7.54 4.41
CA ASP A 178 -23.60 8.24 5.52
C ASP A 178 -22.69 8.55 6.72
N GLY A 179 -21.43 8.92 6.43
CA GLY A 179 -20.46 9.27 7.46
C GLY A 179 -19.91 8.08 8.28
N LYS A 180 -20.04 6.86 7.75
CA LYS A 180 -19.50 5.64 8.36
C LYS A 180 -18.67 4.85 7.34
N VAL A 181 -17.67 4.14 7.83
CA VAL A 181 -16.95 3.16 7.01
C VAL A 181 -17.85 1.95 6.81
N VAL A 182 -18.02 1.56 5.55
CA VAL A 182 -18.77 0.35 5.16
C VAL A 182 -17.83 -0.57 4.39
N ILE A 183 -17.60 -1.76 4.92
CA ILE A 183 -16.81 -2.79 4.25
C ILE A 183 -17.70 -3.46 3.20
N GLU A 184 -17.31 -3.36 1.92
CA GLU A 184 -18.03 -3.99 0.83
C GLU A 184 -17.63 -5.45 0.63
N LYS A 185 -16.33 -5.73 0.81
CA LYS A 185 -15.75 -7.06 0.57
C LYS A 185 -14.38 -7.18 1.25
N THR A 186 -14.02 -8.40 1.64
CA THR A 186 -12.65 -8.77 2.00
C THR A 186 -12.09 -9.80 1.02
N ILE A 187 -10.79 -10.00 1.05
CA ILE A 187 -10.13 -11.01 0.22
C ILE A 187 -10.47 -12.44 0.66
N GLU A 188 -10.97 -12.59 1.87
CA GLU A 188 -11.34 -13.88 2.48
C GLU A 188 -12.81 -14.27 2.19
N ASP A 189 -13.60 -13.38 1.58
CA ASP A 189 -14.97 -13.65 1.12
C ASP A 189 -14.92 -14.28 -0.28
#